data_e84dd27f98f3e7de31c4eaa1a127f813
#
_entry.id   e84dd27f98f3e7de31c4eaa1a127f813
#
_cell.length_a   1.000
_cell.length_b   1.000
_cell.length_c   1.000
_cell.angle_alpha   90.00
_cell.angle_beta   90.00
_cell.angle_gamma   90.00
#
_symmetry.space_group_name_H-M   'P 1'
#
loop_
_entity.id
_entity.type
_entity.pdbx_description
1 polymer ?
#
loop_
_entity_poly.entity_id
_entity_poly.type
_entity_poly.pdbx_seq_one_letter_code
_entity_poly.pdbx_strand_id
1 'polypeptide(L)'
;MAELETLQMLIDGQWCAASDGAAFDCIDPSTGLAWARIPEATYADVNRAVEAAAAALDGPWGDMTPTQRGKHLARLADLLAAHSEEIGRIETRDTGKMFKETAWQATYIAEYLHFFAGAADKISGDTLPIDKPEMFVFTNREPLGVIAAVIPWNSQMFLTATKLGPALAAGNTMVLKASEHASAPLLAFGKLVAEAGIPPGVVNIITGHGAVCGRELTRHPKVARVAFTGGPAAAAQVIKNSAENFAEVSLELGGKSPIIVFDDANIESAVNGAIAGIFAASGQSCVAGSRLYLHDDIADDFLARMLNIARGIVIGDPQDDATEMGPLCTLGQIEHIERQVALAIEEGGRLLCGGRRLAGPGLFFEPTIIECPRQDMTIVDTELFGPVLAVQRFRTESEVLALANDTKHGLAAGLFTRDGARQLRLAKALKSGMVWVNTYRMISPIAEFGGVKTSGHGREAGLQAMYDYTRAKTIWVNLSDDPIANPFQPR
;
A
#
# COMPACT_ATOMS: atom_id res chain seq x y z
N MET A 1 -29.72 -2.94 22.80
CA MET A 1 -28.39 -2.85 22.12
C MET A 1 -27.77 -1.55 22.56
N ALA A 2 -26.53 -1.52 22.99
CA ALA A 2 -25.83 -0.26 23.25
C ALA A 2 -25.78 0.56 21.95
N GLU A 3 -25.97 1.87 22.06
CA GLU A 3 -25.82 2.77 20.91
C GLU A 3 -24.38 2.71 20.42
N LEU A 4 -24.18 2.52 19.11
CA LEU A 4 -22.85 2.44 18.52
C LEU A 4 -22.21 3.84 18.54
N GLU A 5 -20.93 3.90 18.93
CA GLU A 5 -20.16 5.14 18.84
C GLU A 5 -20.06 5.57 17.37
N THR A 6 -20.36 6.85 17.11
CA THR A 6 -20.12 7.46 15.80
C THR A 6 -18.77 8.17 15.83
N LEU A 7 -17.82 7.69 15.03
CA LEU A 7 -16.51 8.31 14.86
C LEU A 7 -16.64 9.61 14.05
N GLN A 8 -15.57 10.40 13.98
CA GLN A 8 -15.58 11.71 13.32
C GLN A 8 -14.40 11.83 12.35
N MET A 9 -14.63 12.51 11.24
CA MET A 9 -13.58 12.95 10.30
C MET A 9 -12.74 14.06 10.91
N LEU A 10 -11.49 14.21 10.45
CA LEU A 10 -10.62 15.33 10.80
C LEU A 10 -10.50 16.26 9.60
N ILE A 11 -11.08 17.46 9.68
CA ILE A 11 -11.00 18.47 8.62
C ILE A 11 -10.61 19.82 9.27
N ASP A 12 -9.53 20.42 8.77
CA ASP A 12 -8.99 21.69 9.27
C ASP A 12 -8.73 21.69 10.80
N GLY A 13 -8.19 20.57 11.31
CA GLY A 13 -7.94 20.38 12.73
C GLY A 13 -9.20 20.20 13.58
N GLN A 14 -10.39 20.13 12.98
CA GLN A 14 -11.67 19.95 13.68
C GLN A 14 -12.25 18.55 13.43
N TRP A 15 -12.74 17.95 14.50
CA TRP A 15 -13.50 16.71 14.44
C TRP A 15 -14.93 17.00 13.99
N CYS A 16 -15.41 16.31 12.96
CA CYS A 16 -16.75 16.58 12.42
C CYS A 16 -17.43 15.32 11.86
N ALA A 17 -18.76 15.31 11.94
CA ALA A 17 -19.60 14.39 11.20
C ALA A 17 -19.67 14.78 9.70
N ALA A 18 -20.30 13.94 8.87
CA ALA A 18 -20.68 14.31 7.52
C ALA A 18 -21.66 15.50 7.54
N SER A 19 -21.58 16.39 6.55
CA SER A 19 -22.38 17.62 6.50
C SER A 19 -23.89 17.39 6.41
N ASP A 20 -24.31 16.23 5.90
CA ASP A 20 -25.71 15.78 5.85
C ASP A 20 -26.09 14.81 6.98
N GLY A 21 -25.14 14.47 7.87
CA GLY A 21 -25.31 13.53 8.97
C GLY A 21 -25.29 12.06 8.55
N ALA A 22 -25.00 11.73 7.29
CA ALA A 22 -24.92 10.35 6.81
C ALA A 22 -23.74 9.59 7.46
N ALA A 23 -23.99 8.32 7.77
CA ALA A 23 -22.99 7.42 8.33
C ALA A 23 -23.30 5.97 7.94
N PHE A 24 -22.27 5.14 7.86
CA PHE A 24 -22.36 3.71 7.60
C PHE A 24 -21.72 2.91 8.74
N ASP A 25 -22.06 1.63 8.84
CA ASP A 25 -21.58 0.76 9.89
C ASP A 25 -20.16 0.24 9.61
N CYS A 26 -19.32 0.27 10.63
CA CYS A 26 -18.02 -0.39 10.65
C CYS A 26 -18.20 -1.79 11.22
N ILE A 27 -17.87 -2.81 10.44
CA ILE A 27 -18.13 -4.21 10.75
C ILE A 27 -16.85 -4.89 11.25
N ASP A 28 -16.93 -5.55 12.39
CA ASP A 28 -15.89 -6.46 12.85
C ASP A 28 -16.01 -7.80 12.09
N PRO A 29 -15.02 -8.15 11.24
CA PRO A 29 -15.11 -9.33 10.40
C PRO A 29 -15.02 -10.65 11.18
N SER A 30 -14.55 -10.65 12.42
CA SER A 30 -14.51 -11.84 13.28
C SER A 30 -15.88 -12.22 13.84
N THR A 31 -16.77 -11.24 13.98
CA THR A 31 -18.11 -11.43 14.55
C THR A 31 -19.25 -11.17 13.55
N GLY A 32 -18.96 -10.44 12.46
CA GLY A 32 -19.97 -9.97 11.52
C GLY A 32 -20.88 -8.86 12.07
N LEU A 33 -20.55 -8.30 13.23
CA LEU A 33 -21.34 -7.27 13.91
C LEU A 33 -20.76 -5.88 13.71
N ALA A 34 -21.63 -4.89 13.61
CA ALA A 34 -21.23 -3.49 13.66
C ALA A 34 -20.69 -3.14 15.04
N TRP A 35 -19.59 -2.37 15.09
CA TRP A 35 -18.96 -1.95 16.33
C TRP A 35 -18.80 -0.44 16.46
N ALA A 36 -18.84 0.29 15.33
CA ALA A 36 -18.84 1.74 15.27
C ALA A 36 -19.64 2.22 14.05
N ARG A 37 -19.93 3.51 13.99
CA ARG A 37 -20.46 4.19 12.82
C ARG A 37 -19.44 5.16 12.27
N ILE A 38 -19.31 5.22 10.95
CA ILE A 38 -18.32 6.02 10.22
C ILE A 38 -19.06 7.08 9.41
N PRO A 39 -18.68 8.37 9.47
CA PRO A 39 -19.27 9.42 8.63
C PRO A 39 -19.11 9.11 7.16
N GLU A 40 -20.13 9.41 6.35
CA GLU A 40 -20.06 9.33 4.89
C GLU A 40 -19.89 10.73 4.28
N ALA A 41 -18.64 11.10 3.94
CA ALA A 41 -18.32 12.43 3.43
C ALA A 41 -19.09 12.74 2.15
N THR A 42 -19.72 13.90 2.13
CA THR A 42 -20.37 14.49 0.96
C THR A 42 -19.35 15.23 0.08
N TYR A 43 -19.80 15.71 -1.10
CA TYR A 43 -19.04 16.66 -1.90
C TYR A 43 -18.58 17.88 -1.08
N ALA A 44 -19.47 18.44 -0.24
CA ALA A 44 -19.14 19.62 0.57
C ALA A 44 -18.02 19.33 1.59
N ASP A 45 -17.97 18.14 2.16
CA ASP A 45 -16.92 17.73 3.11
C ASP A 45 -15.59 17.55 2.40
N VAL A 46 -15.58 16.90 1.23
CA VAL A 46 -14.39 16.74 0.38
C VAL A 46 -13.83 18.10 -0.02
N ASN A 47 -14.71 19.02 -0.52
CA ASN A 47 -14.29 20.37 -0.89
C ASN A 47 -13.71 21.11 0.32
N ARG A 48 -14.34 21.05 1.48
CA ARG A 48 -13.84 21.68 2.71
C ARG A 48 -12.46 21.15 3.11
N ALA A 49 -12.24 19.84 3.02
CA ALA A 49 -10.95 19.22 3.33
C ALA A 49 -9.85 19.65 2.35
N VAL A 50 -10.15 19.73 1.05
CA VAL A 50 -9.19 20.18 0.03
C VAL A 50 -8.91 21.68 0.13
N GLU A 51 -9.93 22.51 0.41
CA GLU A 51 -9.74 23.94 0.64
C GLU A 51 -8.88 24.21 1.88
N ALA A 52 -9.10 23.48 2.98
CA ALA A 52 -8.25 23.57 4.18
C ALA A 52 -6.80 23.16 3.87
N ALA A 53 -6.61 22.08 3.10
CA ALA A 53 -5.29 21.64 2.67
C ALA A 53 -4.59 22.68 1.79
N ALA A 54 -5.32 23.32 0.87
CA ALA A 54 -4.78 24.38 0.02
C ALA A 54 -4.41 25.64 0.83
N ALA A 55 -5.26 26.05 1.78
CA ALA A 55 -4.97 27.20 2.63
C ALA A 55 -3.76 26.98 3.54
N ALA A 56 -3.54 25.76 4.04
CA ALA A 56 -2.41 25.44 4.89
C ALA A 56 -1.05 25.56 4.16
N LEU A 57 -1.00 25.46 2.83
CA LEU A 57 0.22 25.69 2.03
C LEU A 57 0.70 27.14 2.10
N ASP A 58 -0.21 28.09 2.21
CA ASP A 58 0.08 29.53 2.31
C ASP A 58 0.13 30.01 3.80
N GLY A 59 -0.01 29.06 4.73
CA GLY A 59 0.00 29.31 6.18
C GLY A 59 1.32 28.94 6.85
N PRO A 60 1.30 28.78 8.17
CA PRO A 60 2.50 28.46 8.96
C PRO A 60 3.27 27.21 8.48
N TRP A 61 2.59 26.26 7.86
CA TRP A 61 3.22 25.07 7.28
C TRP A 61 4.09 25.41 6.06
N GLY A 62 3.61 26.25 5.17
CA GLY A 62 4.36 26.71 3.99
C GLY A 62 5.61 27.51 4.36
N ASP A 63 5.57 28.25 5.48
CA ASP A 63 6.69 29.04 5.98
C ASP A 63 7.74 28.18 6.72
N MET A 64 7.42 26.93 7.10
CA MET A 64 8.33 26.03 7.79
C MET A 64 9.50 25.63 6.91
N THR A 65 10.70 25.67 7.49
CA THR A 65 11.88 25.04 6.88
C THR A 65 11.72 23.52 6.81
N PRO A 66 12.41 22.83 5.88
CA PRO A 66 12.39 21.36 5.82
C PRO A 66 12.75 20.71 7.16
N THR A 67 13.73 21.24 7.89
CA THR A 67 14.13 20.74 9.22
C THR A 67 12.99 20.87 10.25
N GLN A 68 12.20 21.95 10.21
CA GLN A 68 11.05 22.11 11.10
C GLN A 68 9.96 21.09 10.81
N ARG A 69 9.63 20.87 9.53
CA ARG A 69 8.69 19.81 9.11
C ARG A 69 9.15 18.43 9.54
N GLY A 70 10.44 18.13 9.37
CA GLY A 70 11.06 16.88 9.85
C GLY A 70 10.87 16.66 11.35
N LYS A 71 10.95 17.70 12.19
CA LYS A 71 10.71 17.60 13.64
C LYS A 71 9.26 17.22 13.96
N HIS A 72 8.27 17.73 13.25
CA HIS A 72 6.87 17.33 13.41
C HIS A 72 6.64 15.88 13.01
N LEU A 73 7.26 15.43 11.90
CA LEU A 73 7.20 14.04 11.48
C LEU A 73 7.87 13.09 12.48
N ALA A 74 9.03 13.45 13.03
CA ALA A 74 9.71 12.65 14.06
C ALA A 74 8.83 12.51 15.31
N ARG A 75 8.22 13.62 15.76
CA ARG A 75 7.28 13.58 16.90
C ARG A 75 6.05 12.71 16.60
N LEU A 76 5.50 12.76 15.38
CA LEU A 76 4.40 11.89 14.97
C LEU A 76 4.82 10.42 15.00
N ALA A 77 6.05 10.10 14.57
CA ALA A 77 6.61 8.75 14.63
C ALA A 77 6.70 8.24 16.08
N ASP A 78 7.24 9.06 17.01
CA ASP A 78 7.34 8.72 18.42
C ASP A 78 5.96 8.45 19.04
N LEU A 79 4.98 9.31 18.72
CA LEU A 79 3.59 9.12 19.17
C LEU A 79 2.97 7.85 18.63
N LEU A 80 3.16 7.54 17.35
CA LEU A 80 2.65 6.32 16.75
C LEU A 80 3.25 5.06 17.40
N ALA A 81 4.56 5.06 17.66
CA ALA A 81 5.22 3.97 18.38
C ALA A 81 4.67 3.83 19.82
N ALA A 82 4.46 4.94 20.53
CA ALA A 82 3.92 4.95 21.89
C ALA A 82 2.45 4.46 21.97
N HIS A 83 1.65 4.67 20.90
CA HIS A 83 0.25 4.24 20.82
C HIS A 83 0.05 3.00 19.94
N SER A 84 1.12 2.22 19.68
CA SER A 84 1.10 1.07 18.77
C SER A 84 0.06 0.00 19.15
N GLU A 85 -0.12 -0.29 20.44
CA GLU A 85 -1.11 -1.24 20.90
C GLU A 85 -2.55 -0.72 20.69
N GLU A 86 -2.82 0.54 21.00
CA GLU A 86 -4.14 1.15 20.82
C GLU A 86 -4.55 1.12 19.34
N ILE A 87 -3.69 1.63 18.47
CA ILE A 87 -3.91 1.65 17.03
C ILE A 87 -4.00 0.22 16.47
N GLY A 88 -3.12 -0.67 16.94
CA GLY A 88 -3.14 -2.09 16.54
C GLY A 88 -4.46 -2.78 16.88
N ARG A 89 -5.02 -2.57 18.08
CA ARG A 89 -6.32 -3.15 18.46
C ARG A 89 -7.47 -2.64 17.59
N ILE A 90 -7.46 -1.35 17.26
CA ILE A 90 -8.45 -0.74 16.37
C ILE A 90 -8.32 -1.34 14.96
N GLU A 91 -7.10 -1.42 14.42
CA GLU A 91 -6.85 -2.01 13.08
C GLU A 91 -7.23 -3.49 13.04
N THR A 92 -6.93 -4.25 14.09
CA THR A 92 -7.34 -5.66 14.21
C THR A 92 -8.85 -5.82 14.16
N ARG A 93 -9.57 -5.02 14.95
CA ARG A 93 -11.03 -5.09 14.99
C ARG A 93 -11.69 -4.70 13.68
N ASP A 94 -11.10 -3.75 12.97
CA ASP A 94 -11.62 -3.20 11.72
C ASP A 94 -11.33 -4.10 10.51
N THR A 95 -10.21 -4.84 10.53
CA THR A 95 -9.71 -5.61 9.38
C THR A 95 -9.71 -7.12 9.57
N GLY A 96 -9.72 -7.60 10.81
CA GLY A 96 -9.52 -9.00 11.14
C GLY A 96 -8.05 -9.46 11.12
N LYS A 97 -7.09 -8.56 10.92
CA LYS A 97 -5.65 -8.91 11.02
C LYS A 97 -5.28 -9.24 12.46
N MET A 98 -4.30 -10.10 12.63
CA MET A 98 -3.83 -10.50 13.95
C MET A 98 -3.30 -9.32 14.76
N PHE A 99 -3.71 -9.19 16.02
CA PHE A 99 -3.26 -8.09 16.90
C PHE A 99 -1.74 -8.04 17.04
N LYS A 100 -1.09 -9.19 17.20
CA LYS A 100 0.38 -9.26 17.24
C LYS A 100 1.06 -8.70 15.98
N GLU A 101 0.40 -8.79 14.82
CA GLU A 101 0.89 -8.23 13.57
C GLU A 101 0.63 -6.71 13.51
N THR A 102 -0.58 -6.25 13.83
CA THR A 102 -0.94 -4.83 13.72
C THR A 102 -0.22 -3.96 14.75
N ALA A 103 -0.05 -4.44 15.98
CA ALA A 103 0.71 -3.73 17.02
C ALA A 103 2.20 -3.64 16.66
N TRP A 104 2.81 -4.74 16.20
CA TRP A 104 4.18 -4.71 15.71
C TRP A 104 4.34 -3.80 14.49
N GLN A 105 3.40 -3.86 13.54
CA GLN A 105 3.42 -2.99 12.37
C GLN A 105 3.35 -1.52 12.76
N ALA A 106 2.49 -1.12 13.69
CA ALA A 106 2.40 0.27 14.13
C ALA A 106 3.74 0.79 14.69
N THR A 107 4.46 -0.03 15.46
CA THR A 107 5.81 0.29 15.92
C THR A 107 6.80 0.41 14.75
N TYR A 108 6.79 -0.55 13.82
CA TYR A 108 7.71 -0.55 12.68
C TYR A 108 7.42 0.57 11.67
N ILE A 109 6.16 0.96 11.51
CA ILE A 109 5.73 2.06 10.64
C ILE A 109 6.29 3.40 11.12
N ALA A 110 6.51 3.58 12.41
CA ALA A 110 7.18 4.76 12.96
C ALA A 110 8.57 4.97 12.32
N GLU A 111 9.30 3.90 11.99
CA GLU A 111 10.60 3.99 11.29
C GLU A 111 10.49 4.61 9.89
N TYR A 112 9.36 4.42 9.19
CA TYR A 112 9.11 5.10 7.91
C TYR A 112 8.96 6.60 8.10
N LEU A 113 8.22 7.03 9.12
CA LEU A 113 8.07 8.45 9.44
C LEU A 113 9.40 9.06 9.90
N HIS A 114 10.20 8.36 10.71
CA HIS A 114 11.55 8.78 11.10
C HIS A 114 12.50 8.90 9.90
N PHE A 115 12.45 7.94 8.97
CA PHE A 115 13.26 8.01 7.76
C PHE A 115 12.95 9.29 6.96
N PHE A 116 11.68 9.58 6.70
CA PHE A 116 11.27 10.77 5.97
C PHE A 116 11.49 12.06 6.78
N ALA A 117 11.36 12.02 8.10
CA ALA A 117 11.72 13.13 8.97
C ALA A 117 13.20 13.49 8.81
N GLY A 118 14.07 12.48 8.79
CA GLY A 118 15.51 12.66 8.55
C GLY A 118 15.86 13.06 7.11
N ALA A 119 15.00 12.72 6.14
CA ALA A 119 15.19 13.03 4.73
C ALA A 119 14.67 14.44 4.33
N ALA A 120 13.89 15.09 5.17
CA ALA A 120 13.18 16.32 4.82
C ALA A 120 14.11 17.44 4.31
N ASP A 121 15.30 17.58 4.86
CA ASP A 121 16.30 18.58 4.48
C ASP A 121 17.44 18.01 3.60
N LYS A 122 17.24 16.83 2.99
CA LYS A 122 18.23 16.16 2.14
C LYS A 122 17.88 16.21 0.65
N ILE A 123 16.75 16.81 0.29
CA ILE A 123 16.36 16.99 -1.10
C ILE A 123 16.92 18.30 -1.62
N SER A 124 17.79 18.20 -2.61
CA SER A 124 18.46 19.34 -3.25
C SER A 124 18.10 19.47 -4.71
N GLY A 125 18.31 20.66 -5.26
CA GLY A 125 18.39 20.89 -6.69
C GLY A 125 19.83 20.87 -7.19
N ASP A 126 20.00 21.09 -8.49
CA ASP A 126 21.26 21.01 -9.20
C ASP A 126 21.69 22.37 -9.72
N THR A 127 22.99 22.65 -9.75
CA THR A 127 23.59 23.71 -10.55
C THR A 127 23.90 23.14 -11.94
N LEU A 128 23.33 23.75 -13.00
CA LEU A 128 23.38 23.22 -14.35
C LEU A 128 24.56 23.82 -15.14
N PRO A 129 25.50 23.01 -15.67
CA PRO A 129 26.60 23.46 -16.51
C PRO A 129 26.12 23.70 -17.97
N ILE A 130 25.58 24.89 -18.19
CA ILE A 130 25.04 25.25 -19.52
C ILE A 130 26.09 25.92 -20.42
N ASP A 131 25.80 26.02 -21.73
CA ASP A 131 26.64 26.59 -22.79
C ASP A 131 26.58 28.12 -22.87
N LYS A 132 26.11 28.81 -21.83
CA LYS A 132 25.93 30.27 -21.78
C LYS A 132 26.72 30.84 -20.60
N PRO A 133 27.96 31.37 -20.83
CA PRO A 133 28.85 31.77 -19.73
C PRO A 133 28.29 32.93 -18.88
N GLU A 134 27.39 33.73 -19.44
CA GLU A 134 26.75 34.85 -18.74
C GLU A 134 25.50 34.47 -17.95
N MET A 135 25.17 33.16 -17.92
CA MET A 135 23.99 32.68 -17.22
C MET A 135 24.38 31.78 -16.06
N PHE A 136 23.81 32.03 -14.90
CA PHE A 136 23.80 31.08 -13.79
C PHE A 136 22.46 30.37 -13.73
N VAL A 137 22.45 29.05 -13.84
CA VAL A 137 21.23 28.26 -13.90
C VAL A 137 21.24 27.17 -12.83
N PHE A 138 20.18 27.11 -12.07
CA PHE A 138 20.00 26.09 -11.05
C PHE A 138 18.55 25.62 -10.97
N THR A 139 18.31 24.47 -10.39
CA THR A 139 16.99 23.98 -10.06
C THR A 139 16.71 24.10 -8.57
N ASN A 140 15.48 24.39 -8.22
CA ASN A 140 14.94 24.32 -6.88
C ASN A 140 13.86 23.24 -6.81
N ARG A 141 13.76 22.51 -5.70
CA ARG A 141 12.68 21.54 -5.45
C ARG A 141 11.57 22.22 -4.66
N GLU A 142 10.36 22.17 -5.21
CA GLU A 142 9.17 22.75 -4.59
C GLU A 142 8.13 21.66 -4.34
N PRO A 143 7.30 21.75 -3.29
CA PRO A 143 6.18 20.84 -3.08
C PRO A 143 5.21 20.91 -4.28
N LEU A 144 4.53 19.82 -4.56
CA LEU A 144 3.50 19.77 -5.60
C LEU A 144 2.25 20.56 -5.21
N GLY A 145 1.86 20.51 -3.94
CA GLY A 145 0.67 21.16 -3.40
C GLY A 145 -0.19 20.24 -2.55
N VAL A 146 -1.50 20.17 -2.84
CA VAL A 146 -2.43 19.28 -2.15
C VAL A 146 -2.33 17.86 -2.71
N ILE A 147 -2.09 16.89 -1.85
CA ILE A 147 -2.01 15.47 -2.18
C ILE A 147 -3.31 14.77 -1.74
N ALA A 148 -3.97 14.10 -2.66
CA ALA A 148 -5.05 13.17 -2.36
C ALA A 148 -4.45 11.77 -2.17
N ALA A 149 -4.57 11.19 -0.97
CA ALA A 149 -4.12 9.84 -0.70
C ALA A 149 -5.31 8.92 -0.44
N VAL A 150 -5.49 7.90 -1.27
CA VAL A 150 -6.54 6.91 -1.14
C VAL A 150 -5.94 5.63 -0.54
N ILE A 151 -6.38 5.31 0.67
CA ILE A 151 -5.83 4.24 1.50
C ILE A 151 -6.77 3.03 1.47
N PRO A 152 -6.29 1.84 1.14
CA PRO A 152 -7.10 0.62 1.18
C PRO A 152 -7.25 0.08 2.60
N TRP A 153 -8.01 -1.00 2.74
CA TRP A 153 -8.37 -1.57 4.04
C TRP A 153 -7.34 -2.56 4.63
N ASN A 154 -6.45 -3.12 3.83
CA ASN A 154 -5.62 -4.26 4.26
C ASN A 154 -4.38 -3.90 5.09
N SER A 155 -3.90 -2.66 5.06
CA SER A 155 -2.75 -2.18 5.84
C SER A 155 -2.78 -0.65 5.93
N GLN A 156 -3.81 -0.10 6.57
CA GLN A 156 -4.08 1.34 6.55
C GLN A 156 -2.90 2.15 7.09
N MET A 157 -2.37 1.76 8.24
CA MET A 157 -1.31 2.53 8.88
C MET A 157 -0.01 2.51 8.07
N PHE A 158 0.38 1.33 7.54
CA PHE A 158 1.56 1.22 6.68
C PHE A 158 1.44 2.08 5.42
N LEU A 159 0.33 1.93 4.68
CA LEU A 159 0.10 2.65 3.43
C LEU A 159 -0.18 4.15 3.65
N THR A 160 -0.60 4.54 4.84
CA THR A 160 -0.65 5.95 5.24
C THR A 160 0.77 6.50 5.43
N ALA A 161 1.63 5.83 6.17
CA ALA A 161 2.98 6.32 6.45
C ALA A 161 3.85 6.42 5.20
N THR A 162 3.75 5.45 4.26
CA THR A 162 4.49 5.47 2.99
C THR A 162 4.10 6.62 2.06
N LYS A 163 2.88 7.15 2.20
CA LYS A 163 2.39 8.32 1.44
C LYS A 163 2.57 9.63 2.21
N LEU A 164 2.18 9.63 3.49
CA LEU A 164 2.21 10.83 4.32
C LEU A 164 3.64 11.29 4.62
N GLY A 165 4.54 10.35 4.92
CA GLY A 165 5.93 10.66 5.27
C GLY A 165 6.63 11.50 4.20
N PRO A 166 6.77 11.01 2.95
CA PRO A 166 7.43 11.78 1.88
C PRO A 166 6.66 13.05 1.50
N ALA A 167 5.31 13.01 1.51
CA ALA A 167 4.49 14.18 1.15
C ALA A 167 4.71 15.35 2.12
N LEU A 168 4.63 15.11 3.44
CA LEU A 168 4.82 16.14 4.45
C LEU A 168 6.29 16.58 4.54
N ALA A 169 7.23 15.67 4.46
CA ALA A 169 8.67 16.00 4.44
C ALA A 169 9.01 16.95 3.28
N ALA A 170 8.43 16.71 2.10
CA ALA A 170 8.56 17.58 0.92
C ALA A 170 7.83 18.93 1.04
N GLY A 171 6.95 19.12 2.03
CA GLY A 171 6.21 20.35 2.27
C GLY A 171 4.80 20.40 1.69
N ASN A 172 4.29 19.28 1.18
CA ASN A 172 2.90 19.19 0.71
C ASN A 172 1.91 19.17 1.89
N THR A 173 0.63 19.34 1.57
CA THR A 173 -0.49 19.07 2.46
C THR A 173 -1.28 17.87 1.92
N MET A 174 -2.10 17.24 2.77
CA MET A 174 -2.71 15.96 2.40
C MET A 174 -4.17 15.85 2.82
N VAL A 175 -4.98 15.27 1.94
CA VAL A 175 -6.30 14.72 2.26
C VAL A 175 -6.24 13.21 2.13
N LEU A 176 -6.34 12.51 3.27
CA LEU A 176 -6.37 11.05 3.37
C LEU A 176 -7.83 10.59 3.27
N LYS A 177 -8.13 9.76 2.28
CA LYS A 177 -9.42 9.07 2.18
C LYS A 177 -9.25 7.65 2.70
N ALA A 178 -9.83 7.35 3.87
CA ALA A 178 -9.86 6.01 4.42
C ALA A 178 -10.76 5.08 3.59
N SER A 179 -10.47 3.79 3.60
CA SER A 179 -11.35 2.79 2.98
C SER A 179 -12.68 2.70 3.75
N GLU A 180 -13.78 2.54 3.03
CA GLU A 180 -15.10 2.26 3.61
C GLU A 180 -15.17 0.93 4.38
N HIS A 181 -14.26 0.00 4.06
CA HIS A 181 -14.20 -1.31 4.72
C HIS A 181 -13.40 -1.30 6.03
N ALA A 182 -12.56 -0.28 6.23
CA ALA A 182 -11.78 -0.12 7.44
C ALA A 182 -11.29 1.34 7.55
N SER A 183 -12.00 2.13 8.33
CA SER A 183 -11.75 3.58 8.45
C SER A 183 -11.21 3.97 9.82
N ALA A 184 -11.53 3.23 10.85
CA ALA A 184 -11.32 3.62 12.24
C ALA A 184 -9.84 3.84 12.62
N PRO A 185 -8.84 3.05 12.13
CA PRO A 185 -7.44 3.28 12.46
C PRO A 185 -6.92 4.64 12.00
N LEU A 186 -7.35 5.11 10.81
CA LEU A 186 -6.95 6.43 10.32
C LEU A 186 -7.57 7.55 11.15
N LEU A 187 -8.81 7.40 11.58
CA LEU A 187 -9.47 8.38 12.46
C LEU A 187 -8.78 8.44 13.83
N ALA A 188 -8.38 7.30 14.38
CA ALA A 188 -7.58 7.25 15.61
C ALA A 188 -6.20 7.91 15.41
N PHE A 189 -5.53 7.64 14.29
CA PHE A 189 -4.26 8.27 13.92
C PHE A 189 -4.35 9.80 13.81
N GLY A 190 -5.50 10.34 13.40
CA GLY A 190 -5.75 11.78 13.36
C GLY A 190 -5.53 12.50 14.70
N LYS A 191 -5.73 11.82 15.84
CA LYS A 191 -5.42 12.35 17.18
C LYS A 191 -3.92 12.58 17.36
N LEU A 192 -3.13 11.62 16.87
CA LEU A 192 -1.66 11.71 16.95
C LEU A 192 -1.10 12.82 16.04
N VAL A 193 -1.72 13.06 14.89
CA VAL A 193 -1.38 14.18 13.99
C VAL A 193 -1.52 15.52 14.72
N ALA A 194 -2.64 15.73 15.43
CA ALA A 194 -2.87 16.95 16.20
C ALA A 194 -1.88 17.07 17.37
N GLU A 195 -1.64 15.97 18.10
CA GLU A 195 -0.68 15.94 19.23
C GLU A 195 0.78 16.18 18.79
N ALA A 196 1.14 15.74 17.58
CA ALA A 196 2.46 16.03 17.00
C ALA A 196 2.67 17.53 16.69
N GLY A 197 1.62 18.34 16.80
CA GLY A 197 1.67 19.78 16.55
C GLY A 197 1.73 20.12 15.06
N ILE A 198 1.27 19.22 14.20
CA ILE A 198 1.08 19.50 12.78
C ILE A 198 -0.07 20.50 12.64
N PRO A 199 0.12 21.65 11.95
CA PRO A 199 -0.89 22.69 11.88
C PRO A 199 -2.21 22.21 11.29
N PRO A 200 -3.35 22.81 11.71
CA PRO A 200 -4.65 22.56 11.08
C PRO A 200 -4.60 22.67 9.55
N GLY A 201 -5.37 21.85 8.86
CA GLY A 201 -5.43 21.82 7.40
C GLY A 201 -4.31 21.03 6.71
N VAL A 202 -3.12 20.86 7.33
CA VAL A 202 -1.99 20.15 6.72
C VAL A 202 -2.33 18.67 6.45
N VAL A 203 -3.01 18.02 7.39
CA VAL A 203 -3.52 16.66 7.25
C VAL A 203 -5.01 16.66 7.53
N ASN A 204 -5.79 16.21 6.55
CA ASN A 204 -7.23 16.03 6.68
C ASN A 204 -7.55 14.55 6.45
N ILE A 205 -8.47 13.99 7.21
CA ILE A 205 -8.87 12.59 7.12
C ILE A 205 -10.36 12.52 6.89
N ILE A 206 -10.76 12.03 5.72
CA ILE A 206 -12.14 11.87 5.32
C ILE A 206 -12.48 10.40 5.11
N THR A 207 -13.73 10.06 5.34
CA THR A 207 -14.28 8.71 5.19
C THR A 207 -15.46 8.72 4.22
N GLY A 208 -15.82 7.57 3.66
CA GLY A 208 -16.93 7.46 2.72
C GLY A 208 -16.63 6.51 1.57
N HIS A 209 -17.67 6.18 0.80
CA HIS A 209 -17.56 5.27 -0.33
C HIS A 209 -16.76 5.87 -1.50
N GLY A 210 -15.94 5.02 -2.13
CA GLY A 210 -15.05 5.43 -3.22
C GLY A 210 -15.78 6.05 -4.41
N ALA A 211 -17.00 5.60 -4.72
CA ALA A 211 -17.81 6.11 -5.83
C ALA A 211 -18.28 7.56 -5.65
N VAL A 212 -18.40 8.03 -4.41
CA VAL A 212 -18.81 9.41 -4.08
C VAL A 212 -17.58 10.19 -3.62
N CYS A 213 -17.17 10.01 -2.39
CA CYS A 213 -16.07 10.71 -1.75
C CYS A 213 -14.72 10.57 -2.51
N GLY A 214 -14.35 9.35 -2.92
CA GLY A 214 -13.11 9.11 -3.66
C GLY A 214 -13.10 9.75 -5.04
N ARG A 215 -14.23 9.72 -5.76
CA ARG A 215 -14.37 10.38 -7.05
C ARG A 215 -14.20 11.89 -6.93
N GLU A 216 -14.90 12.52 -5.99
CA GLU A 216 -14.84 13.98 -5.82
C GLU A 216 -13.43 14.44 -5.38
N LEU A 217 -12.77 13.67 -4.51
CA LEU A 217 -11.40 13.96 -4.10
C LEU A 217 -10.41 13.88 -5.28
N THR A 218 -10.47 12.81 -6.06
CA THR A 218 -9.46 12.56 -7.12
C THR A 218 -9.60 13.44 -8.36
N ARG A 219 -10.76 14.07 -8.56
CA ARG A 219 -10.99 15.05 -9.65
C ARG A 219 -10.97 16.51 -9.19
N HIS A 220 -10.75 16.79 -7.90
CA HIS A 220 -10.82 18.13 -7.36
C HIS A 220 -9.75 19.03 -7.99
N PRO A 221 -10.09 20.26 -8.48
CA PRO A 221 -9.17 21.10 -9.26
C PRO A 221 -7.91 21.55 -8.51
N LYS A 222 -7.92 21.56 -7.17
CA LYS A 222 -6.76 21.93 -6.34
C LYS A 222 -5.88 20.73 -5.95
N VAL A 223 -6.26 19.51 -6.32
CA VAL A 223 -5.43 18.33 -6.07
C VAL A 223 -4.33 18.27 -7.13
N ALA A 224 -3.08 18.32 -6.68
CA ALA A 224 -1.90 18.28 -7.55
C ALA A 224 -1.41 16.84 -7.82
N ARG A 225 -1.64 15.92 -6.87
CA ARG A 225 -1.26 14.52 -7.01
C ARG A 225 -2.26 13.60 -6.31
N VAL A 226 -2.51 12.45 -6.92
CA VAL A 226 -3.26 11.34 -6.33
C VAL A 226 -2.31 10.18 -6.07
N ALA A 227 -2.11 9.82 -4.80
CA ALA A 227 -1.40 8.62 -4.38
C ALA A 227 -2.45 7.53 -4.05
N PHE A 228 -2.59 6.56 -4.93
CA PHE A 228 -3.63 5.54 -4.85
C PHE A 228 -3.05 4.16 -4.57
N THR A 229 -3.61 3.46 -3.58
CA THR A 229 -3.40 2.01 -3.41
C THR A 229 -4.76 1.31 -3.40
N GLY A 230 -4.91 0.26 -4.20
CA GLY A 230 -6.18 -0.48 -4.28
C GLY A 230 -6.28 -1.42 -5.48
N GLY A 231 -7.50 -1.76 -5.85
CA GLY A 231 -7.77 -2.67 -6.97
C GLY A 231 -7.71 -1.98 -8.34
N PRO A 232 -7.47 -2.73 -9.44
CA PRO A 232 -7.26 -2.17 -10.78
C PRO A 232 -8.52 -1.47 -11.34
N ALA A 233 -9.72 -1.91 -10.98
CA ALA A 233 -10.94 -1.25 -11.43
C ALA A 233 -11.09 0.17 -10.86
N ALA A 234 -10.79 0.35 -9.57
CA ALA A 234 -10.78 1.66 -8.92
C ALA A 234 -9.63 2.53 -9.45
N ALA A 235 -8.45 1.96 -9.69
CA ALA A 235 -7.31 2.67 -10.30
C ALA A 235 -7.67 3.27 -11.66
N ALA A 236 -8.38 2.52 -12.51
CA ALA A 236 -8.85 3.01 -13.80
C ALA A 236 -9.79 4.23 -13.67
N GLN A 237 -10.64 4.27 -12.62
CA GLN A 237 -11.48 5.44 -12.34
C GLN A 237 -10.65 6.62 -11.83
N VAL A 238 -9.66 6.37 -10.96
CA VAL A 238 -8.73 7.40 -10.48
C VAL A 238 -8.02 8.09 -11.64
N ILE A 239 -7.47 7.33 -12.59
CA ILE A 239 -6.81 7.89 -13.79
C ILE A 239 -7.80 8.75 -14.59
N LYS A 240 -9.04 8.27 -14.82
CA LYS A 240 -10.06 9.03 -15.53
C LYS A 240 -10.43 10.33 -14.83
N ASN A 241 -10.58 10.28 -13.51
CA ASN A 241 -10.90 11.47 -12.71
C ASN A 241 -9.75 12.48 -12.74
N SER A 242 -8.50 12.01 -12.60
CA SER A 242 -7.30 12.87 -12.63
C SER A 242 -7.05 13.53 -13.99
N ALA A 243 -7.68 13.06 -15.07
CA ALA A 243 -7.63 13.72 -16.36
C ALA A 243 -8.39 15.08 -16.35
N GLU A 244 -9.32 15.29 -15.42
CA GLU A 244 -10.08 16.55 -15.31
C GLU A 244 -9.25 17.68 -14.66
N ASN A 245 -8.28 17.34 -13.78
CA ASN A 245 -7.47 18.32 -13.03
C ASN A 245 -5.97 18.23 -13.34
N PHE A 246 -5.54 17.31 -14.22
CA PHE A 246 -4.14 17.05 -14.58
C PHE A 246 -3.26 16.68 -13.39
N ALA A 247 -3.83 16.12 -12.32
CA ALA A 247 -3.08 15.67 -11.17
C ALA A 247 -2.13 14.52 -11.55
N GLU A 248 -0.92 14.54 -11.02
CA GLU A 248 -0.01 13.40 -11.12
C GLU A 248 -0.61 12.19 -10.38
N VAL A 249 -0.39 10.98 -10.90
CA VAL A 249 -0.94 9.76 -10.30
C VAL A 249 0.16 8.77 -10.03
N SER A 250 0.25 8.25 -8.79
CA SER A 250 0.96 7.02 -8.48
C SER A 250 -0.04 5.93 -8.11
N LEU A 251 0.22 4.74 -8.61
CA LEU A 251 -0.65 3.58 -8.43
C LEU A 251 0.14 2.42 -7.84
N GLU A 252 -0.30 1.96 -6.67
CA GLU A 252 0.15 0.73 -6.06
C GLU A 252 -1.01 -0.25 -6.06
N LEU A 253 -0.92 -1.27 -6.93
CA LEU A 253 -2.02 -2.18 -7.20
C LEU A 253 -1.65 -3.61 -6.80
N GLY A 254 -2.61 -4.51 -6.99
CA GLY A 254 -2.47 -5.90 -6.66
C GLY A 254 -1.38 -6.64 -7.44
N GLY A 255 -1.12 -7.86 -7.03
CA GLY A 255 -0.13 -8.74 -7.63
C GLY A 255 -0.61 -10.18 -7.71
N LYS A 256 0.11 -10.97 -8.50
CA LYS A 256 0.03 -12.43 -8.52
C LYS A 256 1.44 -12.98 -8.42
N SER A 257 2.08 -12.68 -7.28
CA SER A 257 3.52 -12.84 -7.10
C SER A 257 3.94 -14.31 -7.09
N PRO A 258 4.95 -14.70 -7.90
CA PRO A 258 5.49 -16.06 -7.88
C PRO A 258 6.47 -16.24 -6.71
N ILE A 259 6.46 -17.41 -6.10
CA ILE A 259 7.55 -17.96 -5.29
C ILE A 259 8.12 -19.15 -6.04
N ILE A 260 9.41 -19.12 -6.35
CA ILE A 260 10.12 -20.14 -7.13
C ILE A 260 11.08 -20.87 -6.19
N VAL A 261 10.99 -22.20 -6.12
CA VAL A 261 11.85 -23.01 -5.26
C VAL A 261 12.58 -24.06 -6.09
N PHE A 262 13.90 -23.94 -6.16
CA PHE A 262 14.78 -24.90 -6.84
C PHE A 262 15.14 -26.07 -5.95
N ASP A 263 15.61 -27.14 -6.55
CA ASP A 263 16.05 -28.41 -5.93
C ASP A 263 17.18 -28.23 -4.91
N ASP A 264 18.03 -27.23 -5.09
CA ASP A 264 19.15 -26.89 -4.21
C ASP A 264 18.78 -25.93 -3.05
N ALA A 265 17.51 -25.52 -2.93
CA ALA A 265 17.07 -24.59 -1.91
C ALA A 265 17.20 -25.15 -0.47
N ASN A 266 17.29 -24.26 0.50
CA ASN A 266 17.02 -24.65 1.88
C ASN A 266 15.51 -24.87 2.02
N ILE A 267 15.12 -26.17 2.07
CA ILE A 267 13.70 -26.57 2.04
C ILE A 267 12.92 -25.97 3.21
N GLU A 268 13.46 -25.99 4.42
CA GLU A 268 12.79 -25.45 5.61
C GLU A 268 12.53 -23.94 5.46
N SER A 269 13.55 -23.17 5.08
CA SER A 269 13.41 -21.74 4.84
C SER A 269 12.42 -21.45 3.70
N ALA A 270 12.42 -22.24 2.64
CA ALA A 270 11.52 -22.05 1.51
C ALA A 270 10.06 -22.40 1.86
N VAL A 271 9.82 -23.45 2.64
CA VAL A 271 8.49 -23.80 3.16
C VAL A 271 7.97 -22.69 4.06
N ASN A 272 8.76 -22.22 5.03
CA ASN A 272 8.38 -21.13 5.92
C ASN A 272 8.12 -19.83 5.14
N GLY A 273 8.96 -19.54 4.14
CA GLY A 273 8.77 -18.38 3.25
C GLY A 273 7.49 -18.46 2.41
N ALA A 274 7.14 -19.65 1.91
CA ALA A 274 5.90 -19.86 1.17
C ALA A 274 4.66 -19.77 2.07
N ILE A 275 4.69 -20.38 3.27
CA ILE A 275 3.62 -20.28 4.28
C ILE A 275 3.39 -18.82 4.68
N ALA A 276 4.44 -18.11 5.10
CA ALA A 276 4.34 -16.69 5.45
C ALA A 276 3.92 -15.84 4.25
N GLY A 277 4.38 -16.20 3.04
CA GLY A 277 4.07 -15.51 1.80
C GLY A 277 2.59 -15.45 1.48
N ILE A 278 1.83 -16.51 1.79
CA ILE A 278 0.42 -16.61 1.42
C ILE A 278 -0.54 -16.55 2.61
N PHE A 279 -0.21 -17.14 3.78
CA PHE A 279 -1.17 -17.25 4.87
C PHE A 279 -1.07 -16.11 5.90
N ALA A 280 0.05 -15.41 6.02
CA ALA A 280 0.12 -14.22 6.84
C ALA A 280 -0.87 -13.16 6.36
N ALA A 281 -1.51 -12.44 7.30
CA ALA A 281 -2.62 -11.51 7.05
C ALA A 281 -3.79 -12.16 6.29
N SER A 282 -4.00 -13.48 6.44
CA SER A 282 -5.04 -14.25 5.73
C SER A 282 -4.93 -14.12 4.20
N GLY A 283 -3.72 -13.95 3.67
CA GLY A 283 -3.47 -13.74 2.24
C GLY A 283 -3.89 -12.38 1.67
N GLN A 284 -4.34 -11.46 2.50
CA GLN A 284 -4.84 -10.15 2.12
C GLN A 284 -3.71 -9.12 1.95
N SER A 285 -2.73 -9.46 1.13
CA SER A 285 -1.55 -8.66 0.86
C SER A 285 -1.28 -8.55 -0.64
N CYS A 286 -1.00 -7.34 -1.11
CA CYS A 286 -0.63 -7.10 -2.52
C CYS A 286 0.63 -7.88 -2.94
N VAL A 287 1.53 -8.15 -2.00
CA VAL A 287 2.74 -8.96 -2.23
C VAL A 287 2.55 -10.43 -1.85
N ALA A 288 1.31 -10.92 -1.65
CA ALA A 288 1.09 -12.33 -1.35
C ALA A 288 1.73 -13.23 -2.41
N GLY A 289 2.54 -14.20 -1.96
CA GLY A 289 3.17 -15.20 -2.82
C GLY A 289 2.16 -16.27 -3.24
N SER A 290 1.18 -15.88 -4.05
CA SER A 290 -0.01 -16.66 -4.36
C SER A 290 0.15 -17.65 -5.51
N ARG A 291 1.34 -17.66 -6.16
CA ARG A 291 1.77 -18.71 -7.11
C ARG A 291 3.06 -19.34 -6.60
N LEU A 292 3.05 -20.65 -6.38
CA LEU A 292 4.22 -21.42 -5.95
C LEU A 292 4.68 -22.32 -7.10
N TYR A 293 5.91 -22.14 -7.53
CA TYR A 293 6.57 -22.97 -8.53
C TYR A 293 7.63 -23.83 -7.84
N LEU A 294 7.47 -25.17 -7.92
CA LEU A 294 8.35 -26.14 -7.29
C LEU A 294 9.13 -26.93 -8.33
N HIS A 295 10.45 -27.04 -8.15
CA HIS A 295 11.23 -27.97 -8.95
C HIS A 295 10.71 -29.41 -8.73
N ASP A 296 10.55 -30.17 -9.82
CA ASP A 296 9.87 -31.48 -9.81
C ASP A 296 10.49 -32.45 -8.80
N ASP A 297 11.83 -32.44 -8.65
CA ASP A 297 12.59 -33.35 -7.77
C ASP A 297 12.29 -33.16 -6.26
N ILE A 298 11.79 -31.98 -5.86
CA ILE A 298 11.50 -31.67 -4.45
C ILE A 298 10.01 -31.47 -4.18
N ALA A 299 9.18 -31.43 -5.20
CA ALA A 299 7.79 -30.97 -5.11
C ALA A 299 6.96 -31.78 -4.11
N ASP A 300 7.09 -33.12 -4.10
CA ASP A 300 6.29 -33.98 -3.22
C ASP A 300 6.67 -33.82 -1.75
N ASP A 301 7.97 -33.80 -1.41
CA ASP A 301 8.44 -33.59 -0.03
C ASP A 301 8.09 -32.17 0.45
N PHE A 302 8.29 -31.17 -0.41
CA PHE A 302 7.94 -29.78 -0.11
C PHE A 302 6.44 -29.63 0.20
N LEU A 303 5.58 -30.17 -0.68
CA LEU A 303 4.12 -30.12 -0.49
C LEU A 303 3.67 -30.89 0.75
N ALA A 304 4.27 -32.04 1.06
CA ALA A 304 3.94 -32.78 2.27
C ALA A 304 4.22 -31.94 3.53
N ARG A 305 5.38 -31.27 3.61
CA ARG A 305 5.74 -30.38 4.73
C ARG A 305 4.80 -29.17 4.80
N MET A 306 4.55 -28.51 3.67
CA MET A 306 3.68 -27.35 3.60
C MET A 306 2.23 -27.66 4.01
N LEU A 307 1.69 -28.81 3.55
CA LEU A 307 0.34 -29.26 3.90
C LEU A 307 0.21 -29.59 5.40
N ASN A 308 1.27 -30.18 6.00
CA ASN A 308 1.27 -30.43 7.44
C ASN A 308 1.15 -29.13 8.24
N ILE A 309 1.90 -28.08 7.86
CA ILE A 309 1.81 -26.76 8.51
C ILE A 309 0.45 -26.12 8.22
N ALA A 310 0.03 -26.06 6.97
CA ALA A 310 -1.21 -25.39 6.58
C ALA A 310 -2.46 -25.95 7.29
N ARG A 311 -2.52 -27.27 7.48
CA ARG A 311 -3.61 -27.93 8.21
C ARG A 311 -3.57 -27.70 9.72
N GLY A 312 -2.41 -27.35 10.26
CA GLY A 312 -2.21 -27.06 11.68
C GLY A 312 -2.45 -25.60 12.06
N ILE A 313 -2.62 -24.68 11.07
CA ILE A 313 -2.85 -23.26 11.34
C ILE A 313 -4.11 -23.06 12.19
N VAL A 314 -3.96 -22.42 13.34
CA VAL A 314 -5.07 -22.09 14.26
C VAL A 314 -5.80 -20.86 13.75
N ILE A 315 -7.05 -21.07 13.31
CA ILE A 315 -7.94 -20.01 12.83
C ILE A 315 -8.86 -19.60 13.96
N GLY A 316 -8.96 -18.30 14.25
CA GLY A 316 -9.79 -17.84 15.36
C GLY A 316 -9.84 -16.34 15.51
N ASP A 317 -10.21 -15.88 16.72
CA ASP A 317 -10.27 -14.49 17.10
C ASP A 317 -8.89 -13.84 16.90
N PRO A 318 -8.76 -12.78 16.08
CA PRO A 318 -7.50 -12.13 15.81
C PRO A 318 -6.90 -11.40 17.03
N GLN A 319 -7.67 -11.22 18.10
CA GLN A 319 -7.18 -10.68 19.37
C GLN A 319 -6.55 -11.74 20.30
N ASP A 320 -6.76 -13.04 20.02
CA ASP A 320 -6.22 -14.13 20.81
C ASP A 320 -4.79 -14.45 20.35
N ASP A 321 -3.84 -14.49 21.29
CA ASP A 321 -2.44 -14.82 21.04
C ASP A 321 -2.23 -16.24 20.46
N ALA A 322 -3.14 -17.18 20.75
CA ALA A 322 -3.09 -18.53 20.21
C ALA A 322 -3.52 -18.61 18.74
N THR A 323 -4.21 -17.61 18.24
CA THR A 323 -4.63 -17.56 16.82
C THR A 323 -3.43 -17.26 15.92
N GLU A 324 -3.39 -17.94 14.77
CA GLU A 324 -2.34 -17.77 13.74
C GLU A 324 -2.87 -17.16 12.45
N MET A 325 -4.18 -17.31 12.17
CA MET A 325 -4.83 -16.69 11.01
C MET A 325 -6.23 -16.18 11.40
N GLY A 326 -6.47 -14.89 11.15
CA GLY A 326 -7.74 -14.22 11.37
C GLY A 326 -8.71 -14.34 10.19
N PRO A 327 -9.87 -13.64 10.26
CA PRO A 327 -10.87 -13.64 9.20
C PRO A 327 -10.43 -12.84 7.96
N LEU A 328 -11.20 -12.97 6.89
CA LEU A 328 -11.19 -12.05 5.74
C LEU A 328 -11.97 -10.76 6.10
N CYS A 329 -11.55 -9.64 5.56
CA CYS A 329 -12.10 -8.33 5.94
C CYS A 329 -13.55 -8.13 5.48
N THR A 330 -13.94 -8.64 4.30
CA THR A 330 -15.27 -8.35 3.73
C THR A 330 -16.00 -9.60 3.26
N LEU A 331 -17.34 -9.57 3.31
CA LEU A 331 -18.19 -10.65 2.81
C LEU A 331 -18.00 -10.85 1.30
N GLY A 332 -17.92 -9.76 0.54
CA GLY A 332 -17.71 -9.86 -0.92
C GLY A 332 -16.42 -10.56 -1.30
N GLN A 333 -15.38 -10.41 -0.46
CA GLN A 333 -14.08 -11.05 -0.65
C GLN A 333 -14.17 -12.57 -0.44
N ILE A 334 -14.81 -13.03 0.62
CA ILE A 334 -14.94 -14.47 0.90
C ILE A 334 -15.79 -15.16 -0.18
N GLU A 335 -16.89 -14.54 -0.63
CA GLU A 335 -17.73 -15.04 -1.72
C GLU A 335 -16.96 -15.10 -3.06
N HIS A 336 -16.08 -14.11 -3.31
CA HIS A 336 -15.23 -14.14 -4.49
C HIS A 336 -14.26 -15.33 -4.44
N ILE A 337 -13.64 -15.57 -3.31
CA ILE A 337 -12.71 -16.70 -3.11
C ILE A 337 -13.43 -18.03 -3.29
N GLU A 338 -14.60 -18.21 -2.70
CA GLU A 338 -15.41 -19.44 -2.85
C GLU A 338 -15.67 -19.75 -4.32
N ARG A 339 -16.12 -18.76 -5.09
CA ARG A 339 -16.36 -18.92 -6.55
C ARG A 339 -15.08 -19.29 -7.31
N GLN A 340 -13.95 -18.67 -6.98
CA GLN A 340 -12.70 -18.91 -7.70
C GLN A 340 -12.09 -20.28 -7.35
N VAL A 341 -12.24 -20.75 -6.13
CA VAL A 341 -11.81 -22.09 -5.72
C VAL A 341 -12.66 -23.15 -6.44
N ALA A 342 -13.99 -22.97 -6.51
CA ALA A 342 -14.87 -23.87 -7.25
C ALA A 342 -14.48 -23.92 -8.74
N LEU A 343 -14.27 -22.76 -9.37
CA LEU A 343 -13.85 -22.69 -10.77
C LEU A 343 -12.51 -23.37 -11.01
N ALA A 344 -11.54 -23.19 -10.10
CA ALA A 344 -10.24 -23.85 -10.23
C ALA A 344 -10.34 -25.39 -10.22
N ILE A 345 -11.26 -25.94 -9.42
CA ILE A 345 -11.52 -27.39 -9.38
C ILE A 345 -12.19 -27.82 -10.69
N GLU A 346 -13.14 -27.07 -11.21
CA GLU A 346 -13.80 -27.32 -12.51
C GLU A 346 -12.80 -27.27 -13.68
N GLU A 347 -11.83 -26.38 -13.63
CA GLU A 347 -10.74 -26.25 -14.61
C GLU A 347 -9.70 -27.40 -14.52
N GLY A 348 -9.85 -28.33 -13.56
CA GLY A 348 -9.00 -29.49 -13.35
C GLY A 348 -7.92 -29.33 -12.29
N GLY A 349 -8.01 -28.31 -11.45
CA GLY A 349 -7.15 -28.11 -10.29
C GLY A 349 -7.39 -29.18 -9.21
N ARG A 350 -6.32 -29.64 -8.59
CA ARG A 350 -6.39 -30.62 -7.49
C ARG A 350 -6.31 -29.89 -6.16
N LEU A 351 -7.44 -29.86 -5.43
CA LEU A 351 -7.49 -29.34 -4.07
C LEU A 351 -6.69 -30.23 -3.13
N LEU A 352 -5.64 -29.69 -2.49
CA LEU A 352 -4.76 -30.42 -1.58
C LEU A 352 -5.16 -30.24 -0.11
N CYS A 353 -5.66 -29.05 0.25
CA CYS A 353 -6.28 -28.76 1.56
C CYS A 353 -7.17 -27.52 1.50
N GLY A 354 -8.03 -27.34 2.50
CA GLY A 354 -8.90 -26.19 2.66
C GLY A 354 -10.03 -26.14 1.65
N GLY A 355 -10.26 -24.94 1.13
CA GLY A 355 -11.20 -24.69 0.03
C GLY A 355 -12.59 -24.24 0.45
N ARG A 356 -12.84 -23.98 1.74
CA ARG A 356 -14.17 -23.62 2.23
C ARG A 356 -14.14 -22.59 3.36
N ARG A 357 -15.22 -21.86 3.46
CA ARG A 357 -15.55 -20.99 4.58
C ARG A 357 -15.86 -21.82 5.83
N LEU A 358 -15.40 -21.35 7.00
CA LEU A 358 -15.78 -21.95 8.28
C LEU A 358 -17.23 -21.55 8.62
N ALA A 359 -17.92 -22.45 9.35
CA ALA A 359 -19.26 -22.18 9.86
C ALA A 359 -19.20 -21.13 10.98
N GLY A 360 -20.17 -20.21 11.01
CA GLY A 360 -20.28 -19.19 12.03
C GLY A 360 -20.49 -17.79 11.46
N PRO A 361 -20.60 -16.77 12.30
CA PRO A 361 -20.89 -15.40 11.86
C PRO A 361 -19.65 -14.69 11.27
N GLY A 362 -18.43 -15.12 11.65
CA GLY A 362 -17.20 -14.51 11.17
C GLY A 362 -16.81 -14.91 9.74
N LEU A 363 -15.97 -14.10 9.12
CA LEU A 363 -15.55 -14.27 7.74
C LEU A 363 -14.28 -15.13 7.62
N PHE A 364 -14.27 -16.30 8.25
CA PHE A 364 -13.11 -17.20 8.28
C PHE A 364 -13.09 -18.14 7.06
N PHE A 365 -11.90 -18.31 6.48
CA PHE A 365 -11.69 -19.21 5.36
C PHE A 365 -10.46 -20.09 5.61
N GLU A 366 -10.53 -21.38 5.23
CA GLU A 366 -9.44 -22.33 5.44
C GLU A 366 -8.20 -21.99 4.61
N PRO A 367 -6.95 -22.18 5.13
CA PRO A 367 -5.75 -22.19 4.32
C PRO A 367 -5.90 -23.16 3.17
N THR A 368 -5.79 -22.66 1.95
CA THR A 368 -6.18 -23.41 0.75
C THR A 368 -4.99 -23.54 -0.20
N ILE A 369 -4.73 -24.78 -0.62
CA ILE A 369 -3.65 -25.10 -1.57
C ILE A 369 -4.25 -25.91 -2.72
N ILE A 370 -4.06 -25.42 -3.95
CA ILE A 370 -4.56 -26.06 -5.19
C ILE A 370 -3.37 -26.29 -6.12
N GLU A 371 -3.15 -27.54 -6.50
CA GLU A 371 -2.18 -27.88 -7.53
C GLU A 371 -2.84 -27.68 -8.92
N CYS A 372 -2.21 -26.85 -9.74
CA CYS A 372 -2.70 -26.40 -11.02
C CYS A 372 -1.90 -27.03 -12.16
N PRO A 373 -2.49 -27.94 -12.95
CA PRO A 373 -1.75 -28.64 -14.02
C PRO A 373 -1.43 -27.76 -15.24
N ARG A 374 -2.06 -26.58 -15.37
CA ARG A 374 -1.89 -25.72 -16.53
C ARG A 374 -1.74 -24.25 -16.11
N GLN A 375 -0.98 -23.49 -16.90
CA GLN A 375 -0.74 -22.05 -16.70
C GLN A 375 -1.99 -21.21 -17.03
N ASP A 376 -2.85 -21.64 -17.95
CA ASP A 376 -4.04 -20.92 -18.40
C ASP A 376 -5.25 -21.02 -17.48
N MET A 377 -5.12 -21.68 -16.33
CA MET A 377 -6.20 -21.73 -15.33
C MET A 377 -6.44 -20.35 -14.71
N THR A 378 -7.70 -19.99 -14.54
CA THR A 378 -8.12 -18.68 -14.04
C THR A 378 -7.45 -18.31 -12.70
N ILE A 379 -7.33 -19.30 -11.80
CA ILE A 379 -6.73 -19.09 -10.48
C ILE A 379 -5.22 -18.74 -10.54
N VAL A 380 -4.52 -19.10 -11.63
CA VAL A 380 -3.09 -18.82 -11.79
C VAL A 380 -2.80 -17.35 -12.09
N ASP A 381 -3.71 -16.64 -12.79
CA ASP A 381 -3.53 -15.21 -13.12
C ASP A 381 -4.46 -14.27 -12.33
N THR A 382 -5.56 -14.76 -11.73
CA THR A 382 -6.48 -13.92 -10.96
C THR A 382 -5.97 -13.73 -9.54
N GLU A 383 -5.82 -12.47 -9.10
CA GLU A 383 -5.54 -12.13 -7.71
C GLU A 383 -6.78 -12.41 -6.85
N LEU A 384 -6.67 -13.31 -5.88
CA LEU A 384 -7.78 -13.67 -5.00
C LEU A 384 -7.83 -12.83 -3.73
N PHE A 385 -6.69 -12.29 -3.31
CA PHE A 385 -6.54 -11.50 -2.10
C PHE A 385 -7.05 -12.20 -0.83
N GLY A 386 -6.65 -13.48 -0.69
CA GLY A 386 -7.06 -14.36 0.40
C GLY A 386 -6.13 -15.57 0.52
N PRO A 387 -6.37 -16.49 1.50
CA PRO A 387 -5.46 -17.56 1.87
C PRO A 387 -5.50 -18.74 0.87
N VAL A 388 -5.27 -18.46 -0.41
CA VAL A 388 -5.36 -19.46 -1.49
C VAL A 388 -4.09 -19.42 -2.34
N LEU A 389 -3.42 -20.56 -2.42
CA LEU A 389 -2.17 -20.79 -3.13
C LEU A 389 -2.39 -21.67 -4.36
N ALA A 390 -1.98 -21.18 -5.54
CA ALA A 390 -1.86 -21.98 -6.75
C ALA A 390 -0.43 -22.55 -6.85
N VAL A 391 -0.31 -23.86 -7.03
CA VAL A 391 0.98 -24.57 -7.10
C VAL A 391 1.16 -25.18 -8.48
N GLN A 392 2.34 -25.00 -9.06
CA GLN A 392 2.77 -25.63 -10.30
C GLN A 392 4.17 -26.21 -10.17
N ARG A 393 4.49 -27.17 -11.04
CA ARG A 393 5.81 -27.82 -11.08
C ARG A 393 6.60 -27.33 -12.27
N PHE A 394 7.91 -27.37 -12.17
CA PHE A 394 8.83 -27.06 -13.27
C PHE A 394 10.09 -27.96 -13.21
N ARG A 395 10.83 -28.01 -14.34
CA ARG A 395 12.06 -28.79 -14.45
C ARG A 395 13.27 -27.98 -14.83
N THR A 396 13.09 -26.85 -15.50
CA THR A 396 14.21 -26.03 -15.98
C THR A 396 14.07 -24.57 -15.59
N GLU A 397 15.19 -23.88 -15.48
CA GLU A 397 15.26 -22.45 -15.19
C GLU A 397 14.51 -21.61 -16.25
N SER A 398 14.65 -21.98 -17.53
CA SER A 398 13.97 -21.27 -18.63
C SER A 398 12.45 -21.45 -18.58
N GLU A 399 11.98 -22.64 -18.23
CA GLU A 399 10.55 -22.93 -18.07
C GLU A 399 9.94 -22.10 -16.95
N VAL A 400 10.52 -22.16 -15.73
CA VAL A 400 9.95 -21.44 -14.59
C VAL A 400 10.02 -19.92 -14.78
N LEU A 401 11.05 -19.40 -15.44
CA LEU A 401 11.13 -17.97 -15.75
C LEU A 401 10.00 -17.55 -16.71
N ALA A 402 9.70 -18.37 -17.71
CA ALA A 402 8.59 -18.13 -18.62
C ALA A 402 7.25 -18.12 -17.88
N LEU A 403 6.97 -19.17 -17.09
CA LEU A 403 5.75 -19.29 -16.28
C LEU A 403 5.59 -18.15 -15.26
N ALA A 404 6.67 -17.79 -14.55
CA ALA A 404 6.63 -16.72 -13.55
C ALA A 404 6.31 -15.35 -14.17
N ASN A 405 6.84 -15.07 -15.38
CA ASN A 405 6.64 -13.82 -16.09
C ASN A 405 5.34 -13.76 -16.91
N ASP A 406 4.69 -14.92 -17.15
CA ASP A 406 3.42 -15.03 -17.88
C ASP A 406 2.23 -14.64 -16.99
N THR A 407 2.12 -13.37 -16.74
CA THR A 407 1.04 -12.71 -16.01
C THR A 407 1.01 -11.22 -16.35
N LYS A 408 -0.16 -10.61 -16.25
CA LYS A 408 -0.32 -9.15 -16.38
C LYS A 408 0.26 -8.39 -15.18
N HIS A 409 0.45 -9.04 -14.03
CA HIS A 409 0.96 -8.46 -12.80
C HIS A 409 2.49 -8.41 -12.78
N GLY A 410 3.04 -7.59 -11.86
CA GLY A 410 4.49 -7.46 -11.69
C GLY A 410 4.86 -6.70 -10.42
N LEU A 411 4.22 -7.02 -9.28
CA LEU A 411 4.54 -6.35 -8.01
C LEU A 411 5.79 -6.95 -7.38
N ALA A 412 5.76 -8.23 -7.05
CA ALA A 412 6.86 -8.89 -6.33
C ALA A 412 7.13 -10.30 -6.87
N ALA A 413 8.27 -10.87 -6.49
CA ALA A 413 8.64 -12.27 -6.71
C ALA A 413 9.55 -12.77 -5.57
N GLY A 414 9.50 -14.07 -5.28
CA GLY A 414 10.38 -14.78 -4.37
C GLY A 414 11.19 -15.85 -5.12
N LEU A 415 12.43 -16.06 -4.70
CA LEU A 415 13.32 -17.06 -5.28
C LEU A 415 14.12 -17.75 -4.19
N PHE A 416 14.09 -19.08 -4.16
CA PHE A 416 14.86 -19.90 -3.24
C PHE A 416 15.82 -20.83 -4.00
N THR A 417 17.11 -20.62 -3.86
CA THR A 417 18.21 -21.43 -4.44
C THR A 417 19.52 -21.09 -3.75
N ARG A 418 20.46 -22.03 -3.68
CA ARG A 418 21.83 -21.80 -3.18
C ARG A 418 22.82 -21.36 -4.26
N ASP A 419 22.49 -21.54 -5.54
CA ASP A 419 23.33 -21.13 -6.66
C ASP A 419 23.35 -19.60 -6.80
N GLY A 420 24.45 -18.95 -6.40
CA GLY A 420 24.59 -17.49 -6.43
C GLY A 420 24.52 -16.88 -7.83
N ALA A 421 24.93 -17.60 -8.89
CA ALA A 421 24.81 -17.13 -10.26
C ALA A 421 23.34 -17.15 -10.72
N ARG A 422 22.58 -18.19 -10.38
CA ARG A 422 21.14 -18.33 -10.62
C ARG A 422 20.37 -17.22 -9.90
N GLN A 423 20.71 -16.96 -8.61
CA GLN A 423 20.08 -15.87 -7.83
C GLN A 423 20.09 -14.54 -8.59
N LEU A 424 21.26 -14.09 -9.05
CA LEU A 424 21.40 -12.81 -9.74
C LEU A 424 20.78 -12.83 -11.14
N ARG A 425 20.93 -13.93 -11.86
CA ARG A 425 20.41 -14.08 -13.23
C ARG A 425 18.88 -14.02 -13.25
N LEU A 426 18.22 -14.79 -12.36
CA LEU A 426 16.77 -14.82 -12.27
C LEU A 426 16.20 -13.55 -11.64
N ALA A 427 16.82 -12.99 -10.59
CA ALA A 427 16.37 -11.74 -10.00
C ALA A 427 16.31 -10.60 -11.03
N LYS A 428 17.26 -10.55 -11.97
CA LYS A 428 17.27 -9.57 -13.08
C LYS A 428 16.26 -9.88 -14.18
N ALA A 429 15.94 -11.16 -14.40
CA ALA A 429 15.06 -11.59 -15.49
C ALA A 429 13.57 -11.62 -15.11
N LEU A 430 13.26 -11.67 -13.82
CA LEU A 430 11.87 -11.59 -13.31
C LEU A 430 11.30 -10.19 -13.54
N LYS A 431 10.14 -10.13 -14.18
CA LYS A 431 9.43 -8.88 -14.53
C LYS A 431 8.54 -8.41 -13.38
N SER A 432 9.16 -8.10 -12.24
CA SER A 432 8.49 -7.57 -11.05
C SER A 432 9.27 -6.37 -10.50
N GLY A 433 8.58 -5.52 -9.74
CA GLY A 433 9.22 -4.35 -9.14
C GLY A 433 10.13 -4.69 -7.97
N MET A 434 9.83 -5.80 -7.27
CA MET A 434 10.60 -6.29 -6.13
C MET A 434 10.90 -7.78 -6.29
N VAL A 435 12.11 -8.21 -5.88
CA VAL A 435 12.52 -9.62 -5.88
C VAL A 435 13.24 -9.93 -4.57
N TRP A 436 12.72 -10.92 -3.84
CA TRP A 436 13.38 -11.47 -2.65
C TRP A 436 14.08 -12.77 -2.98
N VAL A 437 15.31 -12.92 -2.51
CA VAL A 437 16.11 -14.13 -2.69
C VAL A 437 16.39 -14.78 -1.35
N ASN A 438 16.00 -16.04 -1.19
CA ASN A 438 16.10 -16.83 0.05
C ASN A 438 15.40 -16.19 1.27
N THR A 439 14.46 -15.32 1.02
CA THR A 439 13.56 -14.68 1.99
C THR A 439 12.28 -14.25 1.28
N TYR A 440 11.26 -13.77 2.02
CA TYR A 440 10.04 -13.21 1.45
C TYR A 440 9.42 -12.14 2.35
N ARG A 441 8.75 -11.12 1.76
CA ARG A 441 8.00 -10.04 2.44
C ARG A 441 8.84 -9.09 3.31
N MET A 442 10.17 -9.09 3.17
CA MET A 442 11.00 -8.11 3.88
C MET A 442 10.82 -6.73 3.28
N ILE A 443 10.62 -5.72 4.12
CA ILE A 443 10.46 -4.31 3.73
C ILE A 443 11.38 -3.44 4.56
N SER A 444 11.72 -2.25 4.03
CA SER A 444 12.53 -1.27 4.72
C SER A 444 12.18 0.13 4.23
N PRO A 445 12.20 1.17 5.09
CA PRO A 445 11.93 2.54 4.67
C PRO A 445 12.93 3.08 3.63
N ILE A 446 14.14 2.53 3.56
CA ILE A 446 15.18 2.97 2.60
C ILE A 446 15.11 2.24 1.25
N ALA A 447 14.29 1.19 1.14
CA ALA A 447 14.13 0.42 -0.09
C ALA A 447 12.83 0.78 -0.79
N GLU A 448 12.91 1.14 -2.06
CA GLU A 448 11.74 1.49 -2.87
C GLU A 448 10.77 0.31 -2.94
N PHE A 449 9.49 0.61 -2.78
CA PHE A 449 8.38 -0.32 -2.91
C PHE A 449 7.54 0.07 -4.13
N GLY A 450 7.16 -0.90 -4.97
CA GLY A 450 6.26 -0.65 -6.08
C GLY A 450 6.37 -1.64 -7.21
N GLY A 451 5.33 -1.68 -8.04
CA GLY A 451 5.16 -2.63 -9.12
C GLY A 451 5.60 -2.14 -10.50
N VAL A 452 5.46 -3.05 -11.46
CA VAL A 452 5.52 -2.79 -12.91
C VAL A 452 4.30 -3.45 -13.56
N LYS A 453 4.10 -3.28 -14.86
CA LYS A 453 2.93 -3.79 -15.60
C LYS A 453 1.61 -3.27 -14.97
N THR A 454 0.59 -4.13 -14.82
CA THR A 454 -0.69 -3.77 -14.20
C THR A 454 -0.66 -3.70 -12.67
N SER A 455 0.47 -3.96 -12.04
CA SER A 455 0.66 -3.73 -10.60
C SER A 455 0.93 -2.27 -10.25
N GLY A 456 1.02 -1.39 -11.23
CA GLY A 456 1.05 0.03 -11.04
C GLY A 456 2.33 0.73 -11.49
N HIS A 457 2.47 1.99 -11.11
CA HIS A 457 3.61 2.84 -11.40
C HIS A 457 3.82 3.88 -10.30
N GLY A 458 5.02 4.45 -10.23
CA GLY A 458 5.51 5.20 -9.08
C GLY A 458 6.24 4.30 -8.11
N ARG A 459 6.76 4.89 -7.03
CA ARG A 459 7.42 4.15 -5.94
C ARG A 459 7.00 4.75 -4.60
N GLU A 460 6.83 3.88 -3.62
CA GLU A 460 6.67 4.22 -2.22
C GLU A 460 7.92 3.80 -1.46
N ALA A 461 8.20 4.42 -0.32
CA ALA A 461 9.44 4.27 0.42
C ALA A 461 10.70 4.67 -0.40
N GLY A 462 11.89 4.55 0.20
CA GLY A 462 13.13 5.03 -0.41
C GLY A 462 13.20 6.54 -0.57
N LEU A 463 14.37 7.05 -0.91
CA LEU A 463 14.56 8.49 -1.12
C LEU A 463 13.87 8.97 -2.41
N GLN A 464 13.69 8.08 -3.40
CA GLN A 464 13.01 8.40 -4.64
C GLN A 464 11.57 8.89 -4.41
N ALA A 465 10.87 8.33 -3.41
CA ALA A 465 9.53 8.79 -3.06
C ALA A 465 9.48 10.30 -2.74
N MET A 466 10.53 10.87 -2.12
CA MET A 466 10.59 12.30 -1.87
C MET A 466 10.59 13.14 -3.15
N TYR A 467 11.33 12.69 -4.18
CA TYR A 467 11.37 13.38 -5.47
C TYR A 467 10.02 13.32 -6.19
N ASP A 468 9.27 12.24 -6.03
CA ASP A 468 7.94 12.06 -6.61
C ASP A 468 6.89 13.00 -5.99
N TYR A 469 7.15 13.57 -4.80
CA TYR A 469 6.31 14.58 -4.14
C TYR A 469 6.82 16.01 -4.31
N THR A 470 7.79 16.23 -5.22
CA THR A 470 8.33 17.55 -5.55
C THR A 470 8.38 17.78 -7.05
N ARG A 471 8.37 19.04 -7.47
CA ARG A 471 8.68 19.44 -8.84
C ARG A 471 9.96 20.26 -8.87
N ALA A 472 10.71 20.14 -9.97
CA ALA A 472 11.87 20.98 -10.22
C ALA A 472 11.43 22.30 -10.86
N LYS A 473 11.83 23.44 -10.26
CA LYS A 473 11.72 24.77 -10.87
C LYS A 473 13.11 25.17 -11.35
N THR A 474 13.27 25.43 -12.65
CA THR A 474 14.53 25.92 -13.21
C THR A 474 14.57 27.45 -13.13
N ILE A 475 15.64 28.00 -12.54
CA ILE A 475 15.86 29.42 -12.34
C ILE A 475 17.05 29.84 -13.19
N TRP A 476 16.84 30.83 -14.03
CA TRP A 476 17.86 31.43 -14.89
C TRP A 476 18.19 32.82 -14.41
N VAL A 477 19.44 33.07 -14.08
CA VAL A 477 19.94 34.37 -13.65
C VAL A 477 20.93 34.87 -14.68
N ASN A 478 20.65 36.03 -15.30
CA ASN A 478 21.61 36.72 -16.16
C ASN A 478 22.66 37.39 -15.27
N LEU A 479 23.93 37.13 -15.52
CA LEU A 479 25.08 37.74 -14.81
C LEU A 479 25.65 38.93 -15.56
N SER A 480 25.21 39.22 -16.80
CA SER A 480 25.64 40.39 -17.57
C SER A 480 24.77 41.60 -17.24
N ASP A 481 25.43 42.78 -17.14
CA ASP A 481 24.76 44.07 -17.06
C ASP A 481 24.36 44.62 -18.47
N ASP A 482 24.74 43.91 -19.54
CA ASP A 482 24.41 44.30 -20.89
C ASP A 482 22.90 44.18 -21.14
N PRO A 483 22.32 45.14 -21.92
CA PRO A 483 20.90 45.08 -22.27
C PRO A 483 20.58 43.80 -23.05
N ILE A 484 19.44 43.19 -22.77
CA ILE A 484 18.93 42.05 -23.57
C ILE A 484 18.75 42.54 -25.01
N ALA A 485 19.33 41.82 -25.95
CA ALA A 485 19.23 42.17 -27.38
C ALA A 485 17.78 42.18 -27.85
N ASN A 486 17.42 43.23 -28.60
CA ASN A 486 16.10 43.30 -29.24
C ASN A 486 16.00 42.20 -30.33
N PRO A 487 15.08 41.25 -30.23
CA PRO A 487 14.98 40.14 -31.19
C PRO A 487 14.55 40.56 -32.60
N PHE A 488 14.02 41.78 -32.72
CA PHE A 488 13.55 42.36 -33.99
C PHE A 488 14.58 43.31 -34.65
N GLN A 489 15.72 43.51 -34.04
CA GLN A 489 16.83 44.26 -34.62
C GLN A 489 17.90 43.30 -35.11
N PRO A 490 18.40 43.42 -36.34
CA PRO A 490 19.54 42.57 -36.82
C PRO A 490 20.73 42.79 -35.90
N ARG A 491 21.39 41.67 -35.53
CA ARG A 491 22.68 41.65 -34.83
C ARG A 491 23.82 42.07 -35.74
#